data_c9dd0068d53a4d055a7c05374e080863
#
_entry.id   c9dd0068d53a4d055a7c05374e080863
#
_cell.length_a   1.000
_cell.length_b   1.000
_cell.length_c   1.000
_cell.angle_alpha   90.00
_cell.angle_beta   90.00
_cell.angle_gamma   90.00
#
_symmetry.space_group_name_H-M   'P 1'
#
loop_
_entity.id
_entity.type
_entity.pdbx_description
1 polymer ?
#
loop_
_entity_poly.entity_id
_entity_poly.type
_entity_poly.pdbx_seq_one_letter_code
_entity_poly.pdbx_strand_id
1 'polypeptide(L)'
;MNSPQAKINGQIVDIKDGETILQAAKRLGMEIPTLCYADGMHPEGGCRMCLVESNQKNRPLGACHTPIQAGMKIQTHTPKLEALRRDILSLYLDNEQPVFQGNGQETKFTRLLQDYQLTAIANAHPAKVDESHPYLRFNPNTCITCRLCLNACEQIQGQFVYSVAGRGSESHLIFGAGKSFAESPCVACGACVDQCPTGAISDRNRFTASHIETVTQTVCGYCGVGCRLEVSTAQGKVVQITGVPTAVVNHGHLCLKGRYAHTYHHSSERLTQPIKRVGQEFQPISWQEAIELIAGELLRIKAEYGKDALGVFTSSRSTNEAAYLLQKLFRTIIGTNNIDCCARVCHSSTATALQMVTGAGAATASYLDIEKAKCIVIAGANPTEAHPVIGSRIKQAVLKGARLVVIDPRRIELAEYADIHLQLLPGTNVPLLNALAKVLIAEDLINHDYLNERVEGYEEFRAFVNHLSLDEIASITTVETNLIREAAQLIGTMTRRTANQELVPEDVLEIHPGDADQENIADGEQVNLESRWGSIQVKVKKSRRIAPGTLFLSFHYPETHTNRITGPHLDPQSKCPQYKAVAVRLQPNKS
;
A
#
# COMPACT_ATOMS: atom_id res chain seq x y z
N MET A 1 -30.62 -15.16 13.19
CA MET A 1 -30.30 -14.87 14.61
C MET A 1 -30.05 -13.39 14.72
N ASN A 2 -30.66 -12.68 15.69
CA ASN A 2 -30.40 -11.25 15.87
C ASN A 2 -28.90 -11.07 16.24
N SER A 3 -28.20 -10.20 15.54
CA SER A 3 -26.82 -9.84 15.88
C SER A 3 -26.72 -9.39 17.35
N PRO A 4 -25.65 -9.75 18.08
CA PRO A 4 -25.48 -9.29 19.46
C PRO A 4 -25.44 -7.76 19.49
N GLN A 5 -26.15 -7.16 20.46
CA GLN A 5 -26.35 -5.70 20.53
C GLN A 5 -25.84 -5.13 21.83
N ALA A 6 -25.37 -3.88 21.78
CA ALA A 6 -25.06 -3.03 22.92
C ALA A 6 -25.75 -1.66 22.75
N LYS A 7 -25.65 -0.81 23.77
CA LYS A 7 -26.13 0.58 23.72
C LYS A 7 -25.01 1.54 24.06
N ILE A 8 -24.82 2.57 23.22
CA ILE A 8 -23.89 3.66 23.48
C ILE A 8 -24.71 4.96 23.53
N ASN A 9 -24.68 5.66 24.65
CA ASN A 9 -25.48 6.87 24.93
C ASN A 9 -26.97 6.67 24.59
N GLY A 10 -27.51 5.46 24.85
CA GLY A 10 -28.89 5.09 24.56
C GLY A 10 -29.15 4.57 23.13
N GLN A 11 -28.25 4.77 22.17
CA GLN A 11 -28.38 4.26 20.81
C GLN A 11 -27.95 2.77 20.73
N ILE A 12 -28.75 1.96 20.04
CA ILE A 12 -28.46 0.54 19.83
C ILE A 12 -27.40 0.42 18.74
N VAL A 13 -26.42 -0.45 18.96
CA VAL A 13 -25.38 -0.78 18.00
C VAL A 13 -25.24 -2.30 17.87
N ASP A 14 -25.25 -2.82 16.65
CA ASP A 14 -24.90 -4.19 16.36
C ASP A 14 -23.38 -4.38 16.50
N ILE A 15 -22.98 -5.42 17.21
CA ILE A 15 -21.58 -5.69 17.50
C ILE A 15 -20.95 -6.43 16.32
N LYS A 16 -19.80 -5.95 15.88
CA LYS A 16 -18.93 -6.66 14.94
C LYS A 16 -17.87 -7.44 15.72
N ASP A 17 -17.45 -8.57 15.17
CA ASP A 17 -16.44 -9.40 15.81
C ASP A 17 -15.11 -8.63 16.00
N GLY A 18 -14.52 -8.73 17.19
CA GLY A 18 -13.28 -8.05 17.55
C GLY A 18 -13.35 -6.51 17.67
N GLU A 19 -14.55 -5.89 17.52
CA GLU A 19 -14.72 -4.45 17.55
C GLU A 19 -14.57 -3.89 18.97
N THR A 20 -13.83 -2.79 19.13
CA THR A 20 -13.72 -2.06 20.40
C THR A 20 -14.88 -1.09 20.60
N ILE A 21 -15.10 -0.67 21.85
CA ILE A 21 -16.09 0.36 22.18
C ILE A 21 -15.85 1.66 21.38
N LEU A 22 -14.60 2.07 21.22
CA LEU A 22 -14.23 3.27 20.44
C LEU A 22 -14.62 3.13 18.96
N GLN A 23 -14.36 1.97 18.35
CA GLN A 23 -14.71 1.72 16.95
C GLN A 23 -16.23 1.70 16.74
N ALA A 24 -16.96 1.06 17.65
CA ALA A 24 -18.41 1.05 17.62
C ALA A 24 -19.01 2.46 17.78
N ALA A 25 -18.47 3.27 18.69
CA ALA A 25 -18.88 4.67 18.88
C ALA A 25 -18.62 5.51 17.61
N LYS A 26 -17.45 5.38 17.00
CA LYS A 26 -17.12 6.05 15.73
C LYS A 26 -18.09 5.70 14.61
N ARG A 27 -18.51 4.45 14.52
CA ARG A 27 -19.48 3.98 13.52
C ARG A 27 -20.87 4.60 13.71
N LEU A 28 -21.19 4.99 14.94
CA LEU A 28 -22.40 5.78 15.27
C LEU A 28 -22.21 7.29 15.10
N GLY A 29 -21.05 7.76 14.65
CA GLY A 29 -20.73 9.18 14.55
C GLY A 29 -20.46 9.85 15.91
N MET A 30 -20.19 9.08 16.97
CA MET A 30 -19.89 9.58 18.30
C MET A 30 -18.37 9.74 18.48
N GLU A 31 -17.94 10.91 18.91
CA GLU A 31 -16.55 11.16 19.24
C GLU A 31 -16.26 10.81 20.70
N ILE A 32 -15.18 10.05 20.92
CA ILE A 32 -14.57 9.81 22.23
C ILE A 32 -13.14 10.36 22.15
N PRO A 33 -12.72 11.25 23.04
CA PRO A 33 -11.38 11.84 22.99
C PRO A 33 -10.28 10.79 23.11
N THR A 34 -9.22 10.92 22.31
CA THR A 34 -8.04 10.03 22.36
C THR A 34 -6.77 10.81 22.09
N LEU A 35 -5.63 10.40 22.69
CA LEU A 35 -4.30 10.93 22.39
C LEU A 35 -3.30 9.85 21.92
N CYS A 36 -3.47 8.62 22.38
CA CYS A 36 -2.57 7.50 22.04
C CYS A 36 -3.24 6.44 21.15
N TYR A 37 -4.21 6.84 20.33
CA TYR A 37 -4.93 5.96 19.43
C TYR A 37 -4.98 6.54 18.02
N ALA A 38 -4.71 5.68 17.05
CA ALA A 38 -4.95 5.94 15.63
C ALA A 38 -5.57 4.69 14.97
N ASP A 39 -6.41 4.92 13.96
CA ASP A 39 -7.09 3.83 13.25
C ASP A 39 -6.09 2.94 12.51
N GLY A 40 -6.30 1.63 12.55
CA GLY A 40 -5.42 0.65 11.88
C GLY A 40 -4.13 0.31 12.62
N MET A 41 -3.88 0.91 13.78
CA MET A 41 -2.73 0.59 14.64
C MET A 41 -3.19 -0.01 15.98
N HIS A 42 -2.29 -0.75 16.65
CA HIS A 42 -2.55 -1.28 17.97
C HIS A 42 -2.78 -0.15 18.99
N PRO A 43 -3.84 -0.21 19.80
CA PRO A 43 -4.12 0.80 20.79
C PRO A 43 -3.16 0.68 21.98
N GLU A 44 -2.45 1.75 22.34
CA GLU A 44 -1.54 1.80 23.50
C GLU A 44 -2.30 1.76 24.84
N GLY A 45 -3.49 2.33 24.90
CA GLY A 45 -4.28 2.41 26.12
C GLY A 45 -3.63 3.26 27.23
N GLY A 46 -2.56 4.00 26.95
CA GLY A 46 -1.74 4.73 27.94
C GLY A 46 -2.36 6.07 28.37
N CYS A 47 -2.86 6.88 27.44
CA CYS A 47 -3.29 8.26 27.73
C CYS A 47 -4.58 8.38 28.58
N ARG A 48 -5.41 7.37 28.63
CA ARG A 48 -6.69 7.31 29.36
C ARG A 48 -7.74 8.38 28.96
N MET A 49 -7.54 9.14 27.91
CA MET A 49 -8.54 10.12 27.46
C MET A 49 -9.85 9.44 26.97
N CYS A 50 -9.76 8.20 26.50
CA CYS A 50 -10.91 7.45 25.97
C CYS A 50 -11.73 6.71 27.02
N LEU A 51 -11.71 7.15 28.29
CA LEU A 51 -12.51 6.54 29.35
C LEU A 51 -14.00 6.67 29.06
N VAL A 52 -14.74 5.57 29.33
CA VAL A 52 -16.21 5.47 29.24
C VAL A 52 -16.75 4.74 30.46
N GLU A 53 -17.99 5.01 30.84
CA GLU A 53 -18.69 4.27 31.87
C GLU A 53 -19.52 3.13 31.27
N SER A 54 -19.63 2.01 31.98
CA SER A 54 -20.39 0.83 31.55
C SER A 54 -21.17 0.25 32.74
N ASN A 55 -22.36 -0.27 32.46
CA ASN A 55 -23.18 -1.00 33.46
C ASN A 55 -22.53 -2.30 33.95
N GLN A 56 -21.50 -2.81 33.26
CA GLN A 56 -20.82 -4.06 33.62
C GLN A 56 -19.64 -3.88 34.59
N LYS A 57 -19.15 -2.66 34.80
CA LYS A 57 -18.01 -2.36 35.67
C LYS A 57 -18.25 -1.07 36.46
N ASN A 58 -17.89 -1.09 37.74
CA ASN A 58 -17.99 0.10 38.62
C ASN A 58 -16.85 1.12 38.36
N ARG A 59 -15.89 0.83 37.50
CA ARG A 59 -14.78 1.71 37.10
C ARG A 59 -14.87 2.05 35.62
N PRO A 60 -14.41 3.23 35.19
CA PRO A 60 -14.31 3.58 33.81
C PRO A 60 -13.42 2.61 33.02
N LEU A 61 -13.78 2.34 31.76
CA LEU A 61 -13.09 1.48 30.83
C LEU A 61 -12.41 2.32 29.73
N GLY A 62 -11.24 1.87 29.25
CA GLY A 62 -10.60 2.48 28.09
C GLY A 62 -11.26 2.01 26.80
N ALA A 63 -12.01 2.86 26.13
CA ALA A 63 -12.78 2.50 24.94
C ALA A 63 -11.93 2.01 23.77
N CYS A 64 -10.67 2.48 23.64
CA CYS A 64 -9.80 2.16 22.51
C CYS A 64 -9.32 0.70 22.47
N HIS A 65 -9.31 0.00 23.62
CA HIS A 65 -8.81 -1.38 23.73
C HIS A 65 -9.78 -2.36 24.39
N THR A 66 -10.95 -1.88 24.82
CA THR A 66 -11.98 -2.74 25.42
C THR A 66 -12.93 -3.24 24.33
N PRO A 67 -13.02 -4.56 24.06
CA PRO A 67 -14.02 -5.12 23.14
C PRO A 67 -15.42 -4.79 23.61
N ILE A 68 -16.30 -4.39 22.69
CA ILE A 68 -17.71 -4.20 22.99
C ILE A 68 -18.40 -5.55 23.12
N GLN A 69 -19.27 -5.71 24.12
CA GLN A 69 -19.97 -6.97 24.42
C GLN A 69 -21.49 -6.79 24.45
N ALA A 70 -22.20 -7.88 24.20
CA ALA A 70 -23.65 -7.89 24.24
C ALA A 70 -24.20 -7.45 25.60
N GLY A 71 -25.25 -6.62 25.57
CA GLY A 71 -25.89 -6.10 26.77
C GLY A 71 -25.15 -4.96 27.47
N MET A 72 -23.96 -4.53 26.97
CA MET A 72 -23.30 -3.34 27.49
C MET A 72 -24.17 -2.09 27.28
N LYS A 73 -24.27 -1.28 28.33
CA LYS A 73 -24.82 0.08 28.30
C LYS A 73 -23.69 1.05 28.60
N ILE A 74 -23.25 1.80 27.61
CA ILE A 74 -22.06 2.62 27.65
C ILE A 74 -22.45 4.09 27.62
N GLN A 75 -21.84 4.89 28.51
CA GLN A 75 -21.91 6.34 28.51
C GLN A 75 -20.54 6.90 28.14
N THR A 76 -20.49 7.73 27.12
CA THR A 76 -19.23 8.32 26.63
C THR A 76 -18.91 9.69 27.24
N HIS A 77 -19.93 10.39 27.76
CA HIS A 77 -19.83 11.72 28.36
C HIS A 77 -20.72 11.76 29.61
N THR A 78 -20.11 11.89 30.76
CA THR A 78 -20.77 12.15 32.04
C THR A 78 -19.95 13.18 32.82
N PRO A 79 -20.54 13.94 33.76
CA PRO A 79 -19.77 14.90 34.57
C PRO A 79 -18.51 14.31 35.19
N LYS A 80 -18.58 13.04 35.62
CA LYS A 80 -17.44 12.31 36.18
C LYS A 80 -16.35 12.03 35.15
N LEU A 81 -16.73 11.61 33.93
CA LEU A 81 -15.77 11.36 32.83
C LEU A 81 -15.10 12.65 32.38
N GLU A 82 -15.85 13.74 32.29
CA GLU A 82 -15.31 15.04 31.92
C GLU A 82 -14.33 15.59 32.96
N ALA A 83 -14.63 15.42 34.25
CA ALA A 83 -13.70 15.77 35.35
C ALA A 83 -12.40 14.94 35.25
N LEU A 84 -12.51 13.61 35.08
CA LEU A 84 -11.35 12.73 34.91
C LEU A 84 -10.49 13.08 33.67
N ARG A 85 -11.10 13.43 32.54
CA ARG A 85 -10.37 13.87 31.35
C ARG A 85 -9.65 15.19 31.56
N ARG A 86 -10.29 16.12 32.26
CA ARG A 86 -9.67 17.40 32.65
C ARG A 86 -8.46 17.17 33.54
N ASP A 87 -8.59 16.32 34.57
CA ASP A 87 -7.48 15.96 35.47
C ASP A 87 -6.34 15.31 34.70
N ILE A 88 -6.63 14.39 33.76
CA ILE A 88 -5.62 13.76 32.90
C ILE A 88 -4.87 14.80 32.05
N LEU A 89 -5.60 15.74 31.45
CA LEU A 89 -4.97 16.82 30.67
C LEU A 89 -4.12 17.73 31.55
N SER A 90 -4.58 18.04 32.76
CA SER A 90 -3.80 18.82 33.73
C SER A 90 -2.49 18.12 34.10
N LEU A 91 -2.50 16.79 34.31
CA LEU A 91 -1.27 16.03 34.59
C LEU A 91 -0.23 16.13 33.44
N TYR A 92 -0.65 16.26 32.19
CA TYR A 92 0.28 16.51 31.09
C TYR A 92 0.87 17.94 31.12
N LEU A 93 0.19 18.88 31.74
CA LEU A 93 0.64 20.26 31.88
C LEU A 93 1.54 20.46 33.11
N ASP A 94 1.29 19.70 34.22
CA ASP A 94 1.97 19.84 35.51
C ASP A 94 3.39 19.21 35.55
N ASN A 95 3.74 18.34 34.58
CA ASN A 95 5.02 17.62 34.53
C ASN A 95 6.21 18.47 34.06
N GLU A 96 6.31 19.73 34.41
CA GLU A 96 7.40 20.64 34.02
C GLU A 96 7.73 20.68 32.51
N GLN A 97 6.93 20.03 31.73
CA GLN A 97 6.88 20.03 30.28
C GLN A 97 5.50 20.57 29.92
N PRO A 98 5.23 21.23 28.96
CA PRO A 98 5.86 21.85 27.84
C PRO A 98 5.36 23.25 27.54
N VAL A 99 6.12 23.97 26.81
CA VAL A 99 5.62 25.12 26.08
C VAL A 99 4.86 24.61 24.87
N PHE A 100 3.55 24.44 24.97
CA PHE A 100 2.69 24.36 23.79
C PHE A 100 2.51 25.75 23.15
N GLN A 101 3.59 26.50 22.99
CA GLN A 101 3.60 27.56 22.00
C GLN A 101 3.58 26.83 20.67
N GLY A 102 2.36 26.53 20.20
CA GLY A 102 2.17 26.00 18.87
C GLY A 102 2.86 26.95 17.90
N ASN A 103 3.56 26.41 16.92
CA ASN A 103 4.04 27.14 15.74
C ASN A 103 2.82 27.65 14.92
N GLY A 104 1.79 28.20 15.57
CA GLY A 104 0.51 28.60 14.99
C GLY A 104 -0.36 27.46 14.48
N GLN A 105 0.02 26.19 14.75
CA GLN A 105 -0.68 25.05 14.22
C GLN A 105 -1.55 24.37 15.27
N GLU A 106 -2.85 24.26 14.99
CA GLU A 106 -3.77 23.47 15.79
C GLU A 106 -3.39 21.98 15.71
N THR A 107 -3.19 21.37 16.88
CA THR A 107 -2.94 19.94 17.04
C THR A 107 -4.11 19.29 17.77
N LYS A 108 -4.19 17.95 17.72
CA LYS A 108 -5.23 17.23 18.48
C LYS A 108 -5.17 17.54 19.98
N PHE A 109 -3.97 17.70 20.52
CA PHE A 109 -3.77 18.02 21.92
C PHE A 109 -4.18 19.46 22.25
N THR A 110 -3.75 20.45 21.45
CA THR A 110 -4.13 21.85 21.69
C THR A 110 -5.63 22.08 21.57
N ARG A 111 -6.31 21.37 20.66
CA ARG A 111 -7.77 21.39 20.56
C ARG A 111 -8.43 20.88 21.85
N LEU A 112 -7.96 19.74 22.36
CA LEU A 112 -8.47 19.22 23.65
C LEU A 112 -8.23 20.18 24.79
N LEU A 113 -7.07 20.85 24.85
CA LEU A 113 -6.84 21.89 25.88
C LEU A 113 -7.86 23.02 25.79
N GLN A 114 -8.19 23.48 24.59
CA GLN A 114 -9.23 24.51 24.36
C GLN A 114 -10.61 24.02 24.81
N ASP A 115 -11.01 22.80 24.39
CA ASP A 115 -12.30 22.20 24.77
C ASP A 115 -12.48 22.09 26.27
N TYR A 116 -11.40 21.78 27.01
CA TYR A 116 -11.40 21.66 28.47
C TYR A 116 -11.00 22.96 29.19
N GLN A 117 -10.83 24.06 28.47
CA GLN A 117 -10.46 25.38 29.00
C GLN A 117 -9.19 25.36 29.88
N LEU A 118 -8.18 24.62 29.41
CA LEU A 118 -6.86 24.51 30.05
C LEU A 118 -5.83 25.34 29.28
N THR A 119 -4.95 26.03 30.02
CA THR A 119 -3.88 26.82 29.42
C THR A 119 -2.54 26.16 29.70
N ALA A 120 -1.71 26.03 28.66
CA ALA A 120 -0.36 25.51 28.79
C ALA A 120 0.54 26.51 29.57
N ILE A 121 1.35 25.99 30.47
CA ILE A 121 2.33 26.77 31.26
C ILE A 121 3.69 26.69 30.56
N ALA A 122 4.44 27.79 30.49
CA ALA A 122 5.77 27.81 29.91
C ALA A 122 6.78 27.04 30.79
N ASN A 123 7.58 26.17 30.17
CA ASN A 123 8.66 25.46 30.86
C ASN A 123 9.82 26.44 31.16
N ALA A 124 10.30 26.47 32.40
CA ALA A 124 11.45 27.31 32.81
C ALA A 124 12.78 26.80 32.21
N HIS A 125 12.90 25.51 31.93
CA HIS A 125 14.13 24.85 31.43
C HIS A 125 13.85 23.96 30.23
N PRO A 126 13.59 24.53 29.01
CA PRO A 126 13.24 23.74 27.87
C PRO A 126 14.41 22.88 27.38
N ALA A 127 14.17 21.62 27.11
CA ALA A 127 15.12 20.73 26.47
C ALA A 127 15.39 21.17 25.02
N LYS A 128 16.60 20.89 24.53
CA LYS A 128 17.00 21.25 23.15
C LYS A 128 16.17 20.49 22.11
N VAL A 129 15.66 21.21 21.14
CA VAL A 129 14.99 20.62 19.97
C VAL A 129 16.00 19.91 19.09
N ASP A 130 15.73 18.67 18.69
CA ASP A 130 16.55 17.96 17.72
C ASP A 130 16.12 18.35 16.29
N GLU A 131 17.01 19.06 15.60
CA GLU A 131 16.89 19.47 14.20
C GLU A 131 17.97 18.83 13.31
N SER A 132 18.59 17.75 13.77
CA SER A 132 19.67 17.08 13.04
C SER A 132 19.18 16.43 11.74
N HIS A 133 17.94 15.90 11.72
CA HIS A 133 17.39 15.22 10.57
C HIS A 133 17.02 16.21 9.43
N PRO A 134 17.33 15.92 8.15
CA PRO A 134 17.12 16.87 7.05
C PRO A 134 15.64 17.24 6.79
N TYR A 135 14.70 16.38 7.10
CA TYR A 135 13.28 16.56 6.80
C TYR A 135 12.40 16.68 8.04
N LEU A 136 12.84 16.15 9.17
CA LEU A 136 12.06 16.04 10.40
C LEU A 136 12.73 16.81 11.54
N ARG A 137 11.93 17.24 12.49
CA ARG A 137 12.41 17.80 13.77
C ARG A 137 11.67 17.14 14.91
N PHE A 138 12.31 17.08 16.07
CA PHE A 138 11.70 16.60 17.29
C PHE A 138 11.83 17.64 18.40
N ASN A 139 10.70 18.04 18.94
CA ASN A 139 10.64 18.91 20.11
C ASN A 139 10.26 18.08 21.35
N PRO A 140 11.20 17.73 22.22
CA PRO A 140 10.91 16.96 23.42
C PRO A 140 9.95 17.70 24.38
N ASN A 141 9.95 19.04 24.36
CA ASN A 141 9.12 19.85 25.25
C ASN A 141 7.61 19.75 24.97
N THR A 142 7.20 19.20 23.83
CA THR A 142 5.80 18.98 23.47
C THR A 142 5.44 17.49 23.37
N CYS A 143 6.38 16.60 23.73
CA CYS A 143 6.16 15.16 23.66
C CYS A 143 5.45 14.66 24.92
N ILE A 144 4.28 14.04 24.74
CA ILE A 144 3.51 13.39 25.82
C ILE A 144 3.76 11.87 25.90
N THR A 145 4.78 11.37 25.29
CA THR A 145 5.19 9.96 25.27
C THR A 145 4.03 8.99 24.93
N CYS A 146 3.14 9.40 24.04
CA CYS A 146 1.96 8.62 23.64
C CYS A 146 2.27 7.40 22.75
N ARG A 147 3.50 7.24 22.28
CA ARG A 147 4.04 6.14 21.46
C ARG A 147 3.45 5.98 20.07
N LEU A 148 2.57 6.86 19.61
CA LEU A 148 2.02 6.76 18.24
C LEU A 148 3.08 6.82 17.15
N CYS A 149 4.18 7.54 17.37
CA CYS A 149 5.32 7.57 16.44
C CYS A 149 6.06 6.22 16.37
N LEU A 150 6.18 5.49 17.51
CA LEU A 150 6.73 4.14 17.53
C LEU A 150 5.84 3.22 16.68
N ASN A 151 4.54 3.19 17.01
CA ASN A 151 3.57 2.35 16.30
C ASN A 151 3.52 2.66 14.81
N ALA A 152 3.55 3.94 14.42
CA ALA A 152 3.59 4.30 13.00
C ALA A 152 4.87 3.81 12.31
N CYS A 153 6.02 3.93 12.98
CA CYS A 153 7.29 3.47 12.43
C CYS A 153 7.34 1.94 12.32
N GLU A 154 6.81 1.22 13.31
CA GLU A 154 6.76 -0.24 13.33
C GLU A 154 5.67 -0.80 12.43
N GLN A 155 4.40 -0.36 12.61
CA GLN A 155 3.23 -1.02 12.01
C GLN A 155 2.87 -0.48 10.62
N ILE A 156 3.36 0.70 10.23
CA ILE A 156 3.16 1.25 8.88
C ILE A 156 4.43 1.05 8.05
N GLN A 157 5.58 1.50 8.54
CA GLN A 157 6.83 1.50 7.77
C GLN A 157 7.68 0.22 7.98
N GLY A 158 7.66 -0.39 9.17
CA GLY A 158 8.54 -1.52 9.50
C GLY A 158 10.01 -1.10 9.66
N GLN A 159 10.30 0.06 10.29
CA GLN A 159 11.67 0.61 10.37
C GLN A 159 12.25 0.69 11.79
N PHE A 160 11.43 0.61 12.83
CA PHE A 160 11.85 0.53 14.24
C PHE A 160 12.84 1.62 14.70
N VAL A 161 12.60 2.86 14.26
CA VAL A 161 13.49 3.99 14.57
C VAL A 161 13.43 4.41 16.04
N TYR A 162 12.25 4.31 16.64
CA TYR A 162 11.94 4.90 17.95
C TYR A 162 11.94 3.88 19.08
N SER A 163 12.40 4.31 20.25
CA SER A 163 12.24 3.60 21.51
C SER A 163 11.94 4.58 22.64
N VAL A 164 11.50 4.10 23.80
CA VAL A 164 11.30 4.89 25.01
C VAL A 164 12.33 4.49 26.04
N ALA A 165 13.09 5.47 26.52
CA ALA A 165 14.00 5.32 27.65
C ALA A 165 13.40 5.96 28.91
N GLY A 166 13.98 5.64 30.08
CA GLY A 166 13.48 6.10 31.38
C GLY A 166 12.21 5.39 31.85
N ARG A 167 11.68 5.84 32.95
CA ARG A 167 10.41 5.35 33.53
C ARG A 167 9.68 6.47 34.27
N GLY A 168 8.35 6.34 34.37
CA GLY A 168 7.51 7.34 35.02
C GLY A 168 7.61 8.72 34.34
N SER A 169 7.78 9.77 35.07
CA SER A 169 7.93 11.15 34.57
C SER A 169 9.19 11.38 33.73
N GLU A 170 10.24 10.55 33.95
CA GLU A 170 11.48 10.62 33.16
C GLU A 170 11.42 9.87 31.83
N SER A 171 10.28 9.27 31.49
CA SER A 171 10.13 8.57 30.21
C SER A 171 10.24 9.55 29.06
N HIS A 172 11.15 9.27 28.12
CA HIS A 172 11.39 10.10 26.95
C HIS A 172 11.68 9.26 25.69
N LEU A 173 11.43 9.87 24.55
CA LEU A 173 11.66 9.27 23.24
C LEU A 173 13.15 9.29 22.90
N ILE A 174 13.68 8.17 22.41
CA ILE A 174 15.03 8.05 21.85
C ILE A 174 14.99 7.51 20.43
N PHE A 175 16.05 7.78 19.66
CA PHE A 175 16.22 7.39 18.27
C PHE A 175 17.42 6.43 18.14
N GLY A 176 17.31 5.39 17.32
CA GLY A 176 18.42 4.54 16.95
C GLY A 176 19.36 4.16 18.11
N ALA A 177 18.82 3.64 19.22
CA ALA A 177 19.57 3.29 20.44
C ALA A 177 20.29 4.48 21.12
N GLY A 178 19.69 5.66 21.11
CA GLY A 178 20.20 6.85 21.80
C GLY A 178 21.13 7.74 20.97
N LYS A 179 21.13 7.56 19.66
CA LYS A 179 21.82 8.42 18.70
C LYS A 179 20.99 9.67 18.39
N SER A 180 21.53 10.61 17.60
CA SER A 180 20.75 11.72 17.05
C SER A 180 19.71 11.22 16.05
N PHE A 181 18.69 12.02 15.76
CA PHE A 181 17.67 11.64 14.78
C PHE A 181 18.26 11.40 13.39
N ALA A 182 19.27 12.19 12.99
CA ALA A 182 19.98 12.01 11.71
C ALA A 182 20.74 10.68 11.61
N GLU A 183 21.27 10.17 12.71
CA GLU A 183 22.06 8.92 12.73
C GLU A 183 21.18 7.67 12.88
N SER A 184 19.88 7.85 13.03
CA SER A 184 18.92 6.74 13.11
C SER A 184 18.66 6.13 11.72
N PRO A 185 18.14 4.91 11.64
CA PRO A 185 17.78 4.28 10.36
C PRO A 185 16.48 4.85 9.73
N CYS A 186 16.18 6.12 9.96
CA CYS A 186 14.97 6.77 9.48
C CYS A 186 15.00 6.92 7.95
N VAL A 187 13.91 6.50 7.29
CA VAL A 187 13.72 6.63 5.83
C VAL A 187 12.89 7.85 5.44
N ALA A 188 12.64 8.77 6.36
CA ALA A 188 11.90 10.01 6.15
C ALA A 188 10.51 9.84 5.50
N CYS A 189 9.78 8.79 5.86
CA CYS A 189 8.44 8.54 5.31
C CYS A 189 7.35 9.49 5.86
N GLY A 190 7.59 10.10 7.03
CA GLY A 190 6.67 11.05 7.68
C GLY A 190 5.45 10.43 8.37
N ALA A 191 5.31 9.11 8.42
CA ALA A 191 4.17 8.46 9.10
C ALA A 191 4.06 8.87 10.58
N CYS A 192 5.18 9.06 11.27
CA CYS A 192 5.23 9.55 12.65
C CYS A 192 4.72 10.99 12.82
N VAL A 193 4.93 11.84 11.81
CA VAL A 193 4.42 13.23 11.79
C VAL A 193 2.89 13.22 11.71
N ASP A 194 2.33 12.40 10.83
CA ASP A 194 0.88 12.31 10.63
C ASP A 194 0.14 11.79 11.86
N GLN A 195 0.83 11.04 12.73
CA GLN A 195 0.24 10.44 13.92
C GLN A 195 0.53 11.21 15.20
N CYS A 196 1.44 12.19 15.18
CA CYS A 196 1.82 12.91 16.41
C CYS A 196 0.71 13.86 16.89
N PRO A 197 0.05 13.60 18.04
CA PRO A 197 -1.10 14.38 18.49
C PRO A 197 -0.73 15.76 19.03
N THR A 198 0.55 16.01 19.28
CA THR A 198 1.07 17.24 19.86
C THR A 198 1.97 18.03 18.90
N GLY A 199 2.31 17.44 17.74
CA GLY A 199 3.27 18.03 16.82
C GLY A 199 4.73 18.01 17.33
N ALA A 200 5.03 17.21 18.36
CA ALA A 200 6.40 17.03 18.87
C ALA A 200 7.34 16.52 17.77
N ILE A 201 6.88 15.61 16.91
CA ILE A 201 7.54 15.28 15.66
C ILE A 201 6.81 16.02 14.54
N SER A 202 7.54 16.80 13.77
CA SER A 202 6.99 17.64 12.71
C SER A 202 7.94 17.74 11.51
N ASP A 203 7.43 18.19 10.36
CA ASP A 203 8.22 18.48 9.19
C ASP A 203 9.11 19.71 9.44
N ARG A 204 10.42 19.59 9.14
CA ARG A 204 11.39 20.68 9.36
C ARG A 204 11.16 21.87 8.43
N ASN A 205 10.90 21.59 7.16
CA ASN A 205 10.73 22.59 6.10
C ASN A 205 9.27 22.93 5.84
N ARG A 206 8.45 22.89 6.88
CA ARG A 206 7.06 23.28 6.75
C ARG A 206 6.99 24.78 6.55
N PHE A 207 6.51 25.21 5.39
CA PHE A 207 6.17 26.61 5.19
C PHE A 207 5.12 26.99 6.24
N THR A 208 5.42 27.98 7.05
CA THR A 208 4.47 28.62 7.95
C THR A 208 3.52 29.51 7.14
N ALA A 209 2.77 28.89 6.21
CA ALA A 209 1.70 29.60 5.58
C ALA A 209 0.56 29.73 6.59
N SER A 210 0.25 30.95 6.97
CA SER A 210 -0.88 31.24 7.85
C SER A 210 -2.22 30.78 7.26
N HIS A 211 -2.27 30.54 5.95
CA HIS A 211 -3.47 30.06 5.25
C HIS A 211 -3.09 29.11 4.12
N ILE A 212 -3.69 27.92 4.11
CA ILE A 212 -3.75 27.04 2.95
C ILE A 212 -4.86 27.59 2.04
N GLU A 213 -4.53 27.90 0.79
CA GLU A 213 -5.47 28.44 -0.18
C GLU A 213 -6.22 27.35 -0.91
N THR A 214 -5.52 26.28 -1.30
CA THR A 214 -6.14 25.14 -1.98
C THR A 214 -5.60 23.82 -1.47
N VAL A 215 -6.45 22.80 -1.53
CA VAL A 215 -6.10 21.41 -1.30
C VAL A 215 -6.58 20.60 -2.49
N THR A 216 -5.64 19.93 -3.17
CA THR A 216 -5.93 19.16 -4.38
C THR A 216 -5.46 17.72 -4.22
N GLN A 217 -6.34 16.77 -4.51
CA GLN A 217 -5.96 15.36 -4.57
C GLN A 217 -5.41 15.00 -5.95
N THR A 218 -4.28 14.29 -5.96
CA THR A 218 -3.62 13.84 -7.18
C THR A 218 -2.90 12.51 -6.94
N VAL A 219 -2.20 12.01 -7.96
CA VAL A 219 -1.39 10.80 -7.90
C VAL A 219 0.08 11.16 -7.95
N CYS A 220 0.89 10.49 -7.13
CA CYS A 220 2.34 10.68 -7.11
C CYS A 220 2.97 10.30 -8.46
N GLY A 221 3.75 11.21 -9.03
CA GLY A 221 4.40 11.02 -10.33
C GLY A 221 5.82 10.41 -10.26
N TYR A 222 6.32 9.99 -9.08
CA TYR A 222 7.69 9.52 -8.96
C TYR A 222 7.90 8.07 -9.40
N CYS A 223 7.19 7.14 -8.84
CA CYS A 223 7.27 5.73 -9.23
C CYS A 223 5.87 5.18 -9.58
N GLY A 224 5.82 4.00 -10.17
CA GLY A 224 4.59 3.38 -10.64
C GLY A 224 3.64 2.87 -9.57
N VAL A 225 3.89 3.09 -8.28
CA VAL A 225 3.03 2.62 -7.17
C VAL A 225 1.64 3.25 -7.23
N GLY A 226 1.53 4.52 -7.65
CA GLY A 226 0.24 5.20 -7.77
C GLY A 226 -0.32 5.72 -6.45
N CYS A 227 0.54 6.09 -5.50
CA CYS A 227 0.14 6.68 -4.22
C CYS A 227 -0.71 7.93 -4.43
N ARG A 228 -1.86 8.02 -3.76
CA ARG A 228 -2.71 9.20 -3.79
C ARG A 228 -2.21 10.23 -2.79
N LEU A 229 -2.04 11.44 -3.27
CA LEU A 229 -1.53 12.60 -2.56
C LEU A 229 -2.62 13.62 -2.33
N GLU A 230 -2.52 14.34 -1.24
CA GLU A 230 -3.22 15.58 -0.97
C GLU A 230 -2.19 16.71 -0.93
N VAL A 231 -2.29 17.63 -1.89
CA VAL A 231 -1.33 18.70 -2.11
C VAL A 231 -1.96 20.02 -1.64
N SER A 232 -1.36 20.62 -0.63
CA SER A 232 -1.76 21.94 -0.12
C SER A 232 -0.88 23.02 -0.73
N THR A 233 -1.52 24.09 -1.21
CA THR A 233 -0.82 25.25 -1.79
C THR A 233 -1.15 26.54 -1.05
N ALA A 234 -0.21 27.47 -1.05
CA ALA A 234 -0.36 28.83 -0.58
C ALA A 234 0.53 29.76 -1.41
N GLN A 235 0.03 30.92 -1.82
CA GLN A 235 0.76 31.91 -2.62
C GLN A 235 1.39 31.29 -3.90
N GLY A 236 0.64 30.40 -4.56
CA GLY A 236 1.10 29.70 -5.76
C GLY A 236 2.23 28.68 -5.53
N LYS A 237 2.53 28.32 -4.29
CA LYS A 237 3.57 27.34 -3.94
C LYS A 237 2.99 26.13 -3.24
N VAL A 238 3.55 24.95 -3.49
CA VAL A 238 3.27 23.75 -2.71
C VAL A 238 3.90 23.90 -1.33
N VAL A 239 3.08 23.90 -0.30
CA VAL A 239 3.51 24.09 1.10
C VAL A 239 3.52 22.81 1.90
N GLN A 240 2.70 21.83 1.52
CA GLN A 240 2.64 20.53 2.16
C GLN A 240 2.10 19.46 1.22
N ILE A 241 2.60 18.24 1.37
CA ILE A 241 2.00 17.04 0.77
C ILE A 241 1.73 16.02 1.87
N THR A 242 0.50 15.50 1.93
CA THR A 242 0.08 14.40 2.81
C THR A 242 -0.52 13.27 1.97
N GLY A 243 -0.61 12.08 2.56
CA GLY A 243 -1.27 10.95 1.90
C GLY A 243 -2.77 10.98 2.18
N VAL A 244 -3.57 10.48 1.24
CA VAL A 244 -5.02 10.33 1.39
C VAL A 244 -5.33 9.06 2.17
N PRO A 245 -5.87 9.11 3.41
CA PRO A 245 -6.06 7.91 4.26
C PRO A 245 -6.99 6.86 3.65
N THR A 246 -7.97 7.28 2.86
CA THR A 246 -8.95 6.41 2.19
C THR A 246 -8.45 5.82 0.88
N ALA A 247 -7.23 6.14 0.45
CA ALA A 247 -6.67 5.62 -0.80
C ALA A 247 -6.32 4.14 -0.67
N VAL A 248 -6.83 3.32 -1.60
CA VAL A 248 -6.62 1.86 -1.62
C VAL A 248 -5.15 1.48 -1.79
N VAL A 249 -4.38 2.30 -2.54
CA VAL A 249 -2.98 2.01 -2.87
C VAL A 249 -2.07 2.21 -1.67
N ASN A 250 -2.17 3.32 -0.97
CA ASN A 250 -1.20 3.72 0.05
C ASN A 250 -1.77 3.97 1.44
N HIS A 251 -3.10 3.93 1.63
CA HIS A 251 -3.78 4.14 2.93
C HIS A 251 -3.22 5.33 3.73
N GLY A 252 -2.93 6.44 3.02
CA GLY A 252 -2.31 7.63 3.62
C GLY A 252 -0.79 7.55 3.80
N HIS A 253 -0.16 6.38 3.62
CA HIS A 253 1.29 6.26 3.74
C HIS A 253 2.02 6.81 2.51
N LEU A 254 3.12 7.51 2.73
CA LEU A 254 3.99 8.06 1.69
C LEU A 254 5.45 7.68 1.96
N CYS A 255 6.26 7.76 0.92
CA CYS A 255 7.71 7.71 1.06
C CYS A 255 8.31 9.12 1.03
N LEU A 256 9.59 9.23 1.31
CA LEU A 256 10.36 10.48 1.24
C LEU A 256 10.08 11.28 -0.04
N LYS A 257 10.10 10.61 -1.20
CA LYS A 257 9.92 11.29 -2.50
C LYS A 257 8.52 11.89 -2.64
N GLY A 258 7.49 11.11 -2.35
CA GLY A 258 6.11 11.57 -2.44
C GLY A 258 5.78 12.70 -1.48
N ARG A 259 6.41 12.71 -0.30
CA ARG A 259 6.14 13.68 0.74
C ARG A 259 6.98 14.96 0.65
N TYR A 260 8.30 14.84 0.44
CA TYR A 260 9.22 15.95 0.62
C TYR A 260 9.89 16.45 -0.66
N ALA A 261 9.91 15.67 -1.72
CA ALA A 261 10.65 16.06 -2.92
C ALA A 261 9.94 17.10 -3.79
N HIS A 262 8.88 17.74 -3.32
CA HIS A 262 8.15 18.78 -4.06
C HIS A 262 8.92 20.12 -4.13
N THR A 263 9.93 20.32 -3.30
CA THR A 263 10.70 21.58 -3.24
C THR A 263 11.41 21.91 -4.55
N TYR A 264 11.71 20.91 -5.40
CA TYR A 264 12.35 21.17 -6.70
C TYR A 264 11.47 22.00 -7.65
N HIS A 265 10.14 22.02 -7.47
CA HIS A 265 9.24 22.85 -8.28
C HIS A 265 9.51 24.34 -8.13
N HIS A 266 10.06 24.74 -6.99
CA HIS A 266 10.33 26.13 -6.62
C HIS A 266 11.82 26.43 -6.55
N SER A 267 12.69 25.53 -7.06
CA SER A 267 14.12 25.78 -7.15
C SER A 267 14.41 26.97 -8.08
N SER A 268 15.32 27.84 -7.68
CA SER A 268 15.79 28.94 -8.52
C SER A 268 16.54 28.47 -9.77
N GLU A 269 17.04 27.24 -9.74
CA GLU A 269 17.73 26.62 -10.90
C GLU A 269 16.77 26.00 -11.91
N ARG A 270 15.45 25.96 -11.59
CA ARG A 270 14.46 25.40 -12.51
C ARG A 270 14.32 26.28 -13.75
N LEU A 271 14.42 25.63 -14.92
CA LEU A 271 14.12 26.29 -16.20
C LEU A 271 12.63 26.68 -16.27
N THR A 272 12.35 27.94 -16.43
CA THR A 272 10.99 28.51 -16.53
C THR A 272 10.65 28.96 -17.95
N GLN A 273 11.64 28.98 -18.84
CA GLN A 273 11.51 29.36 -20.25
C GLN A 273 12.51 28.56 -21.10
N PRO A 274 12.29 28.43 -22.42
CA PRO A 274 13.23 27.81 -23.31
C PRO A 274 14.59 28.54 -23.32
N ILE A 275 15.67 27.78 -23.48
CA ILE A 275 17.02 28.32 -23.62
C ILE A 275 17.67 27.74 -24.86
N LYS A 276 18.49 28.56 -25.54
CA LYS A 276 19.24 28.23 -26.75
C LYS A 276 20.72 28.40 -26.48
N ARG A 277 21.54 27.48 -26.94
CA ARG A 277 22.98 27.60 -26.86
C ARG A 277 23.50 28.60 -27.93
N VAL A 278 24.23 29.60 -27.48
CA VAL A 278 24.90 30.57 -28.33
C VAL A 278 26.39 30.56 -27.92
N GLY A 279 27.23 29.93 -28.73
CA GLY A 279 28.63 29.67 -28.36
C GLY A 279 28.73 28.68 -27.18
N GLN A 280 29.31 29.12 -26.09
CA GLN A 280 29.47 28.34 -24.85
C GLN A 280 28.35 28.59 -23.82
N GLU A 281 27.50 29.57 -24.03
CA GLU A 281 26.50 30.02 -23.08
C GLU A 281 25.06 29.62 -23.52
N PHE A 282 24.17 29.49 -22.54
CA PHE A 282 22.76 29.33 -22.78
C PHE A 282 22.03 30.65 -22.59
N GLN A 283 21.26 31.08 -23.59
CA GLN A 283 20.46 32.29 -23.57
C GLN A 283 18.97 31.97 -23.60
N PRO A 284 18.15 32.65 -22.79
CA PRO A 284 16.70 32.54 -22.84
C PRO A 284 16.17 32.99 -24.20
N ILE A 285 15.18 32.21 -24.72
CA ILE A 285 14.44 32.55 -25.94
C ILE A 285 12.94 32.43 -25.69
N SER A 286 12.11 32.99 -26.57
CA SER A 286 10.69 32.83 -26.49
C SER A 286 10.25 31.43 -26.90
N TRP A 287 9.06 31.02 -26.47
CA TRP A 287 8.44 29.75 -26.93
C TRP A 287 8.21 29.75 -28.44
N GLN A 288 7.84 30.89 -29.02
CA GLN A 288 7.65 31.02 -30.45
C GLN A 288 8.96 30.74 -31.21
N GLU A 289 10.05 31.38 -30.80
CA GLU A 289 11.37 31.16 -31.41
C GLU A 289 11.83 29.71 -31.24
N ALA A 290 11.61 29.11 -30.06
CA ALA A 290 11.97 27.70 -29.81
C ALA A 290 11.22 26.75 -30.72
N ILE A 291 9.90 26.93 -30.89
CA ILE A 291 9.05 26.09 -31.76
C ILE A 291 9.45 26.25 -33.22
N GLU A 292 9.66 27.47 -33.69
CA GLU A 292 10.09 27.74 -35.08
C GLU A 292 11.46 27.10 -35.38
N LEU A 293 12.41 27.23 -34.46
CA LEU A 293 13.74 26.62 -34.58
C LEU A 293 13.64 25.08 -34.65
N ILE A 294 12.90 24.46 -33.72
CA ILE A 294 12.74 22.99 -33.69
C ILE A 294 12.03 22.49 -34.93
N ALA A 295 10.92 23.13 -35.32
CA ALA A 295 10.18 22.75 -36.52
C ALA A 295 11.02 22.89 -37.79
N GLY A 296 11.75 24.00 -37.94
CA GLY A 296 12.65 24.24 -39.05
C GLY A 296 13.74 23.18 -39.18
N GLU A 297 14.41 22.84 -38.07
CA GLU A 297 15.44 21.81 -38.07
C GLU A 297 14.90 20.40 -38.34
N LEU A 298 13.75 20.04 -37.80
CA LEU A 298 13.12 18.76 -38.07
C LEU A 298 12.74 18.63 -39.56
N LEU A 299 12.20 19.68 -40.17
CA LEU A 299 11.88 19.71 -41.60
C LEU A 299 13.14 19.66 -42.48
N ARG A 300 14.18 20.41 -42.12
CA ARG A 300 15.48 20.40 -42.80
C ARG A 300 16.09 19.00 -42.81
N ILE A 301 16.22 18.37 -41.62
CA ILE A 301 16.79 17.03 -41.48
C ILE A 301 15.97 15.99 -42.27
N LYS A 302 14.63 16.08 -42.17
CA LYS A 302 13.73 15.19 -42.93
C LYS A 302 13.94 15.33 -44.44
N ALA A 303 14.11 16.55 -44.93
CA ALA A 303 14.32 16.80 -46.35
C ALA A 303 15.69 16.32 -46.86
N GLU A 304 16.75 16.50 -46.05
CA GLU A 304 18.13 16.22 -46.41
C GLU A 304 18.48 14.72 -46.22
N TYR A 305 18.04 14.09 -45.14
CA TYR A 305 18.43 12.74 -44.74
C TYR A 305 17.28 11.73 -44.70
N GLY A 306 16.06 12.17 -44.96
CA GLY A 306 14.85 11.35 -44.86
C GLY A 306 14.25 11.28 -43.48
N LYS A 307 13.01 10.77 -43.42
CA LYS A 307 12.22 10.71 -42.17
C LYS A 307 12.85 9.84 -41.07
N ASP A 308 13.57 8.79 -41.46
CA ASP A 308 14.13 7.82 -40.52
C ASP A 308 15.49 8.27 -39.90
N ALA A 309 16.01 9.43 -40.35
CA ALA A 309 17.09 10.13 -39.65
C ALA A 309 16.63 10.81 -38.35
N LEU A 310 15.33 10.86 -38.10
CA LEU A 310 14.71 11.44 -36.91
C LEU A 310 14.19 10.36 -35.98
N GLY A 311 14.30 10.59 -34.69
CA GLY A 311 13.74 9.75 -33.65
C GLY A 311 13.35 10.54 -32.42
N VAL A 312 12.47 9.97 -31.56
CA VAL A 312 12.04 10.61 -30.32
C VAL A 312 11.98 9.61 -29.16
N PHE A 313 12.43 10.08 -28.01
CA PHE A 313 12.25 9.37 -26.75
C PHE A 313 11.17 10.05 -25.91
N THR A 314 10.22 9.24 -25.44
CA THR A 314 9.26 9.64 -24.42
C THR A 314 9.69 9.11 -23.05
N SER A 315 8.89 9.37 -22.02
CA SER A 315 9.21 8.91 -20.67
C SER A 315 7.96 8.43 -19.92
N SER A 316 8.10 7.39 -19.12
CA SER A 316 7.07 6.98 -18.15
C SER A 316 6.83 8.03 -17.04
N ARG A 317 7.68 9.07 -16.97
CA ARG A 317 7.58 10.20 -16.05
C ARG A 317 6.81 11.38 -16.63
N SER A 318 6.45 11.36 -17.92
CA SER A 318 5.57 12.33 -18.56
C SER A 318 4.11 11.87 -18.48
N THR A 319 3.18 12.80 -18.76
CA THR A 319 1.77 12.46 -18.83
C THR A 319 1.47 11.58 -20.06
N ASN A 320 0.39 10.80 -19.99
CA ASN A 320 -0.07 9.99 -21.11
C ASN A 320 -0.37 10.85 -22.34
N GLU A 321 -0.91 12.06 -22.13
CA GLU A 321 -1.23 13.03 -23.18
C GLU A 321 0.04 13.49 -23.92
N ALA A 322 1.10 13.82 -23.20
CA ALA A 322 2.38 14.23 -23.80
C ALA A 322 3.00 13.09 -24.61
N ALA A 323 3.03 11.86 -24.06
CA ALA A 323 3.53 10.69 -24.76
C ALA A 323 2.71 10.38 -26.04
N TYR A 324 1.37 10.48 -25.94
CA TYR A 324 0.47 10.30 -27.08
C TYR A 324 0.71 11.36 -28.17
N LEU A 325 0.81 12.63 -27.80
CA LEU A 325 1.02 13.73 -28.74
C LEU A 325 2.36 13.61 -29.47
N LEU A 326 3.44 13.24 -28.75
CA LEU A 326 4.74 13.00 -29.38
C LEU A 326 4.67 11.81 -30.34
N GLN A 327 4.04 10.71 -29.96
CA GLN A 327 3.86 9.56 -30.83
C GLN A 327 3.03 9.94 -32.09
N LYS A 328 1.96 10.72 -31.93
CA LYS A 328 1.14 11.20 -33.02
C LYS A 328 1.95 12.09 -33.96
N LEU A 329 2.70 13.06 -33.45
CA LEU A 329 3.56 13.97 -34.23
C LEU A 329 4.53 13.17 -35.09
N PHE A 330 5.28 12.26 -34.48
CA PHE A 330 6.32 11.53 -35.22
C PHE A 330 5.75 10.55 -36.23
N ARG A 331 4.67 9.84 -35.93
CA ARG A 331 4.03 8.91 -36.87
C ARG A 331 3.30 9.61 -38.01
N THR A 332 2.53 10.67 -37.72
CA THR A 332 1.65 11.29 -38.73
C THR A 332 2.32 12.42 -39.50
N ILE A 333 3.16 13.26 -38.84
CA ILE A 333 3.78 14.43 -39.47
C ILE A 333 5.18 14.10 -39.97
N ILE A 334 6.04 13.55 -39.11
CA ILE A 334 7.37 13.15 -39.52
C ILE A 334 7.32 11.90 -40.41
N GLY A 335 6.49 10.93 -40.09
CA GLY A 335 6.27 9.70 -40.88
C GLY A 335 7.21 8.56 -40.49
N THR A 336 7.79 8.58 -39.27
CA THR A 336 8.69 7.54 -38.79
C THR A 336 8.13 6.80 -37.57
N ASN A 337 8.55 5.55 -37.39
CA ASN A 337 8.30 4.74 -36.20
C ASN A 337 9.47 4.73 -35.21
N ASN A 338 10.49 5.58 -35.40
CA ASN A 338 11.63 5.71 -34.49
C ASN A 338 11.22 6.40 -33.19
N ILE A 339 10.34 5.74 -32.42
CA ILE A 339 9.76 6.25 -31.20
C ILE A 339 9.97 5.18 -30.12
N ASP A 340 10.59 5.57 -29.03
CA ASP A 340 10.78 4.66 -27.90
C ASP A 340 10.68 5.41 -26.57
N CYS A 341 10.80 4.69 -25.47
CA CYS A 341 10.79 5.26 -24.12
C CYS A 341 11.68 4.45 -23.17
N CYS A 342 11.80 4.93 -21.95
CA CYS A 342 12.57 4.26 -20.89
C CYS A 342 12.12 2.80 -20.65
N ALA A 343 10.88 2.45 -20.95
CA ALA A 343 10.35 1.09 -20.81
C ALA A 343 11.11 0.06 -21.66
N ARG A 344 11.73 0.46 -22.79
CA ARG A 344 12.52 -0.43 -23.65
C ARG A 344 13.61 -1.17 -22.86
N VAL A 345 14.35 -0.46 -22.04
CA VAL A 345 15.44 -1.03 -21.23
C VAL A 345 14.93 -1.49 -19.86
N CYS A 346 13.93 -0.81 -19.31
CA CYS A 346 13.44 -1.04 -17.96
C CYS A 346 12.70 -2.38 -17.80
N HIS A 347 11.70 -2.66 -18.66
CA HIS A 347 10.84 -3.82 -18.48
C HIS A 347 10.25 -4.42 -19.77
N SER A 348 10.73 -4.08 -20.95
CA SER A 348 10.15 -4.60 -22.20
C SER A 348 10.23 -6.13 -22.28
N SER A 349 11.30 -6.74 -21.79
CA SER A 349 11.44 -8.20 -21.71
C SER A 349 10.40 -8.80 -20.75
N THR A 350 10.20 -8.19 -19.57
CA THR A 350 9.18 -8.61 -18.62
C THR A 350 7.77 -8.41 -19.17
N ALA A 351 7.49 -7.28 -19.81
CA ALA A 351 6.18 -7.04 -20.43
C ALA A 351 5.87 -8.05 -21.53
N THR A 352 6.86 -8.38 -22.37
CA THR A 352 6.73 -9.42 -23.40
C THR A 352 6.49 -10.79 -22.78
N ALA A 353 7.26 -11.17 -21.76
CA ALA A 353 7.09 -12.44 -21.07
C ALA A 353 5.71 -12.56 -20.41
N LEU A 354 5.26 -11.52 -19.70
CA LEU A 354 3.92 -11.47 -19.12
C LEU A 354 2.83 -11.58 -20.17
N GLN A 355 2.97 -10.88 -21.31
CA GLN A 355 2.04 -10.99 -22.42
C GLN A 355 1.96 -12.42 -22.96
N MET A 356 3.09 -13.11 -23.09
CA MET A 356 3.16 -14.50 -23.57
C MET A 356 2.57 -15.48 -22.56
N VAL A 357 2.84 -15.29 -21.27
CA VAL A 357 2.46 -16.25 -20.21
C VAL A 357 1.05 -16.00 -19.68
N THR A 358 0.65 -14.74 -19.51
CA THR A 358 -0.62 -14.38 -18.85
C THR A 358 -1.59 -13.66 -19.77
N GLY A 359 -1.22 -13.36 -21.01
CA GLY A 359 -2.04 -12.61 -21.96
C GLY A 359 -2.10 -11.09 -21.68
N ALA A 360 -1.36 -10.58 -20.70
CA ALA A 360 -1.32 -9.17 -20.35
C ALA A 360 0.10 -8.72 -20.03
N GLY A 361 0.56 -7.63 -20.65
CA GLY A 361 1.90 -7.08 -20.43
C GLY A 361 2.05 -6.30 -19.10
N ALA A 362 1.27 -6.64 -18.07
CA ALA A 362 1.25 -5.99 -16.78
C ALA A 362 1.04 -7.01 -15.65
N ALA A 363 1.28 -6.58 -14.40
CA ALA A 363 1.07 -7.41 -13.23
C ALA A 363 -0.41 -7.86 -13.11
N THR A 364 -0.62 -9.12 -12.79
CA THR A 364 -1.94 -9.73 -12.62
C THR A 364 -2.41 -9.72 -11.16
N ALA A 365 -1.50 -9.48 -10.20
CA ALA A 365 -1.78 -9.37 -8.78
C ALA A 365 -1.94 -7.91 -8.33
N SER A 366 -2.75 -7.70 -7.30
CA SER A 366 -2.94 -6.41 -6.65
C SER A 366 -1.99 -6.22 -5.45
N TYR A 367 -1.90 -5.00 -4.91
CA TYR A 367 -1.13 -4.77 -3.67
C TYR A 367 -1.73 -5.49 -2.46
N LEU A 368 -3.04 -5.75 -2.45
CA LEU A 368 -3.69 -6.52 -1.39
C LEU A 368 -3.27 -7.99 -1.39
N ASP A 369 -2.88 -8.52 -2.54
CA ASP A 369 -2.39 -9.90 -2.64
C ASP A 369 -1.04 -10.06 -1.94
N ILE A 370 -0.19 -9.02 -1.93
CA ILE A 370 1.05 -8.99 -1.13
C ILE A 370 0.73 -9.16 0.35
N GLU A 371 -0.28 -8.44 0.85
CA GLU A 371 -0.66 -8.48 2.27
C GLU A 371 -1.27 -9.83 2.70
N LYS A 372 -1.87 -10.55 1.74
CA LYS A 372 -2.49 -11.87 1.96
C LYS A 372 -1.54 -13.03 1.70
N ALA A 373 -0.42 -12.77 1.01
CA ALA A 373 0.52 -13.80 0.63
C ALA A 373 1.10 -14.51 1.87
N LYS A 374 1.22 -15.83 1.80
CA LYS A 374 1.88 -16.64 2.83
C LYS A 374 3.37 -16.81 2.55
N CYS A 375 3.76 -16.76 1.27
CA CYS A 375 5.12 -16.73 0.82
C CYS A 375 5.29 -15.65 -0.26
N ILE A 376 6.32 -14.84 -0.11
CA ILE A 376 6.67 -13.78 -1.06
C ILE A 376 8.05 -14.12 -1.61
N VAL A 377 8.18 -14.12 -2.94
CA VAL A 377 9.46 -14.30 -3.62
C VAL A 377 9.82 -13.00 -4.32
N ILE A 378 10.98 -12.45 -4.02
CA ILE A 378 11.50 -11.24 -4.65
C ILE A 378 12.74 -11.62 -5.44
N ALA A 379 12.71 -11.40 -6.75
CA ALA A 379 13.81 -11.73 -7.65
C ALA A 379 14.28 -10.49 -8.42
N GLY A 380 15.56 -10.09 -8.20
CA GLY A 380 16.19 -8.98 -8.90
C GLY A 380 15.50 -7.63 -8.69
N ALA A 381 14.89 -7.40 -7.53
CA ALA A 381 14.16 -6.18 -7.22
C ALA A 381 14.48 -5.69 -5.80
N ASN A 382 14.59 -4.36 -5.65
CA ASN A 382 14.75 -3.71 -4.36
C ASN A 382 13.59 -2.73 -4.09
N PRO A 383 12.42 -3.24 -3.67
CA PRO A 383 11.24 -2.40 -3.50
C PRO A 383 11.35 -1.40 -2.35
N THR A 384 12.20 -1.59 -1.35
CA THR A 384 12.40 -0.59 -0.28
C THR A 384 13.01 0.70 -0.79
N GLU A 385 13.82 0.66 -1.85
CA GLU A 385 14.40 1.84 -2.50
C GLU A 385 13.58 2.32 -3.71
N ALA A 386 13.21 1.40 -4.60
CA ALA A 386 12.55 1.72 -5.85
C ALA A 386 11.05 2.03 -5.69
N HIS A 387 10.36 1.29 -4.80
CA HIS A 387 8.92 1.34 -4.56
C HIS A 387 8.60 1.29 -3.06
N PRO A 388 9.04 2.29 -2.24
CA PRO A 388 9.12 2.15 -0.78
C PRO A 388 7.80 1.78 -0.09
N VAL A 389 6.65 2.23 -0.61
CA VAL A 389 5.34 1.87 -0.06
C VAL A 389 5.03 0.37 -0.27
N ILE A 390 5.47 -0.22 -1.39
CA ILE A 390 5.39 -1.68 -1.58
C ILE A 390 6.38 -2.39 -0.65
N GLY A 391 7.60 -1.87 -0.53
CA GLY A 391 8.60 -2.39 0.41
C GLY A 391 8.08 -2.45 1.84
N SER A 392 7.39 -1.40 2.30
CA SER A 392 6.78 -1.39 3.64
C SER A 392 5.66 -2.43 3.78
N ARG A 393 4.82 -2.63 2.76
CA ARG A 393 3.78 -3.67 2.78
C ARG A 393 4.36 -5.08 2.84
N ILE A 394 5.46 -5.34 2.12
CA ILE A 394 6.17 -6.61 2.19
C ILE A 394 6.72 -6.84 3.61
N LYS A 395 7.40 -5.84 4.19
CA LYS A 395 7.85 -5.91 5.59
C LYS A 395 6.70 -6.22 6.54
N GLN A 396 5.56 -5.52 6.40
CA GLN A 396 4.38 -5.76 7.24
C GLN A 396 3.80 -7.17 7.06
N ALA A 397 3.78 -7.69 5.84
CA ALA A 397 3.34 -9.07 5.60
C ALA A 397 4.25 -10.09 6.30
N VAL A 398 5.57 -9.89 6.21
CA VAL A 398 6.57 -10.75 6.89
C VAL A 398 6.45 -10.66 8.41
N LEU A 399 6.33 -9.46 8.98
CA LEU A 399 6.12 -9.26 10.42
C LEU A 399 4.82 -9.91 10.93
N LYS A 400 3.83 -10.11 10.06
CA LYS A 400 2.58 -10.81 10.34
C LYS A 400 2.66 -12.32 10.07
N GLY A 401 3.83 -12.85 9.69
CA GLY A 401 4.08 -14.27 9.53
C GLY A 401 4.17 -14.79 8.10
N ALA A 402 4.12 -13.93 7.08
CA ALA A 402 4.44 -14.34 5.72
C ALA A 402 5.94 -14.72 5.62
N ARG A 403 6.25 -15.75 4.83
CA ARG A 403 7.63 -16.16 4.54
C ARG A 403 8.17 -15.34 3.38
N LEU A 404 9.48 -15.09 3.38
CA LEU A 404 10.14 -14.28 2.37
C LEU A 404 11.39 -14.97 1.82
N VAL A 405 11.44 -15.12 0.50
CA VAL A 405 12.64 -15.54 -0.24
C VAL A 405 13.13 -14.38 -1.08
N VAL A 406 14.37 -13.97 -0.89
CA VAL A 406 15.02 -12.92 -1.70
C VAL A 406 16.06 -13.55 -2.61
N ILE A 407 15.98 -13.25 -3.90
CA ILE A 407 16.89 -13.68 -4.97
C ILE A 407 17.53 -12.43 -5.55
N ASP A 408 18.67 -12.03 -5.02
CA ASP A 408 19.38 -10.80 -5.45
C ASP A 408 20.89 -10.96 -5.20
N PRO A 409 21.76 -10.54 -6.12
CA PRO A 409 23.21 -10.54 -5.91
C PRO A 409 23.67 -9.62 -4.79
N ARG A 410 22.86 -8.63 -4.41
CA ARG A 410 23.13 -7.72 -3.31
C ARG A 410 22.33 -8.12 -2.07
N ARG A 411 22.91 -7.90 -0.90
CA ARG A 411 22.16 -7.99 0.35
C ARG A 411 21.34 -6.72 0.54
N ILE A 412 20.17 -6.68 -0.09
CA ILE A 412 19.20 -5.58 0.02
C ILE A 412 18.56 -5.57 1.41
N GLU A 413 17.90 -4.45 1.79
CA GLU A 413 17.24 -4.32 3.10
C GLU A 413 16.26 -5.48 3.39
N LEU A 414 15.50 -5.93 2.39
CA LEU A 414 14.56 -7.03 2.57
C LEU A 414 15.24 -8.39 2.82
N ALA A 415 16.53 -8.54 2.53
CA ALA A 415 17.28 -9.74 2.91
C ALA A 415 17.45 -9.88 4.42
N GLU A 416 17.35 -8.79 5.19
CA GLU A 416 17.36 -8.82 6.66
C GLU A 416 16.03 -9.37 7.24
N TYR A 417 14.95 -9.32 6.45
CA TYR A 417 13.63 -9.84 6.81
C TYR A 417 13.38 -11.23 6.21
N ALA A 418 14.25 -11.67 5.28
CA ALA A 418 14.05 -12.90 4.53
C ALA A 418 14.34 -14.14 5.37
N ASP A 419 13.55 -15.19 5.17
CA ASP A 419 13.87 -16.53 5.66
C ASP A 419 15.05 -17.11 4.89
N ILE A 420 15.12 -16.83 3.58
CA ILE A 420 16.18 -17.31 2.70
C ILE A 420 16.59 -16.19 1.73
N HIS A 421 17.90 -15.96 1.65
CA HIS A 421 18.52 -15.09 0.66
C HIS A 421 19.39 -15.93 -0.29
N LEU A 422 18.97 -16.06 -1.55
CA LEU A 422 19.72 -16.70 -2.60
C LEU A 422 20.59 -15.63 -3.28
N GLN A 423 21.83 -15.48 -2.81
CA GLN A 423 22.77 -14.49 -3.31
C GLN A 423 23.53 -15.05 -4.51
N LEU A 424 22.96 -14.89 -5.70
CA LEU A 424 23.47 -15.44 -6.95
C LEU A 424 24.46 -14.49 -7.64
N LEU A 425 25.25 -15.01 -8.56
CA LEU A 425 26.07 -14.18 -9.47
C LEU A 425 25.17 -13.45 -10.47
N PRO A 426 25.47 -12.19 -10.85
CA PRO A 426 24.78 -11.48 -11.90
C PRO A 426 24.75 -12.28 -13.23
N GLY A 427 23.59 -12.34 -13.88
CA GLY A 427 23.40 -13.07 -15.14
C GLY A 427 23.00 -14.55 -14.97
N THR A 428 22.91 -15.07 -13.74
CA THR A 428 22.58 -16.49 -13.48
C THR A 428 21.15 -16.73 -12.95
N ASN A 429 20.25 -15.76 -13.15
CA ASN A 429 18.86 -15.87 -12.69
C ASN A 429 18.12 -17.06 -13.33
N VAL A 430 18.28 -17.25 -14.65
CA VAL A 430 17.57 -18.32 -15.38
C VAL A 430 17.96 -19.70 -14.88
N PRO A 431 19.26 -20.07 -14.77
CA PRO A 431 19.65 -21.34 -14.14
C PRO A 431 19.05 -21.52 -12.75
N LEU A 432 19.11 -20.50 -11.88
CA LEU A 432 18.59 -20.59 -10.51
C LEU A 432 17.08 -20.82 -10.47
N LEU A 433 16.30 -20.08 -11.29
CA LEU A 433 14.86 -20.26 -11.36
C LEU A 433 14.47 -21.63 -11.88
N ASN A 434 15.21 -22.15 -12.88
CA ASN A 434 15.02 -23.52 -13.39
C ASN A 434 15.35 -24.57 -12.32
N ALA A 435 16.38 -24.35 -11.48
CA ALA A 435 16.70 -25.23 -10.38
C ALA A 435 15.60 -25.26 -9.32
N LEU A 436 15.02 -24.11 -8.97
CA LEU A 436 13.87 -24.07 -8.07
C LEU A 436 12.68 -24.84 -8.66
N ALA A 437 12.37 -24.65 -9.95
CA ALA A 437 11.30 -25.37 -10.64
C ALA A 437 11.57 -26.89 -10.67
N LYS A 438 12.82 -27.31 -10.94
CA LYS A 438 13.22 -28.72 -10.87
C LYS A 438 12.93 -29.34 -9.50
N VAL A 439 13.30 -28.68 -8.41
CA VAL A 439 13.04 -29.18 -7.05
C VAL A 439 11.55 -29.25 -6.78
N LEU A 440 10.79 -28.19 -7.10
CA LEU A 440 9.34 -28.17 -6.93
C LEU A 440 8.64 -29.33 -7.63
N ILE A 441 9.06 -29.64 -8.85
CA ILE A 441 8.52 -30.75 -9.66
C ILE A 441 8.97 -32.10 -9.11
N ALA A 442 10.26 -32.26 -8.80
CA ALA A 442 10.83 -33.53 -8.34
C ALA A 442 10.31 -33.97 -6.96
N GLU A 443 10.01 -33.01 -6.10
CA GLU A 443 9.48 -33.25 -4.76
C GLU A 443 7.95 -33.17 -4.69
N ASP A 444 7.29 -33.09 -5.85
CA ASP A 444 5.83 -33.01 -5.99
C ASP A 444 5.19 -31.85 -5.19
N LEU A 445 5.85 -30.68 -5.19
CA LEU A 445 5.41 -29.45 -4.52
C LEU A 445 4.66 -28.51 -5.46
N ILE A 446 3.94 -29.06 -6.42
CA ILE A 446 3.22 -28.37 -7.48
C ILE A 446 1.71 -28.61 -7.37
N ASN A 447 0.92 -27.73 -7.96
CA ASN A 447 -0.53 -27.92 -8.09
C ASN A 447 -0.81 -28.56 -9.46
N HIS A 448 -1.01 -29.87 -9.48
CA HIS A 448 -1.26 -30.63 -10.71
C HIS A 448 -2.52 -30.20 -11.45
N ASP A 449 -3.60 -29.91 -10.71
CA ASP A 449 -4.87 -29.51 -11.33
C ASP A 449 -4.69 -28.19 -12.07
N TYR A 450 -4.05 -27.22 -11.42
CA TYR A 450 -3.74 -25.93 -12.06
C TYR A 450 -2.85 -26.10 -13.30
N LEU A 451 -1.80 -26.94 -13.20
CA LEU A 451 -0.89 -27.18 -14.33
C LEU A 451 -1.62 -27.82 -15.49
N ASN A 452 -2.43 -28.85 -15.24
CA ASN A 452 -3.15 -29.57 -16.28
C ASN A 452 -4.23 -28.71 -16.96
N GLU A 453 -4.87 -27.82 -16.21
CA GLU A 453 -5.99 -27.04 -16.75
C GLU A 453 -5.56 -25.68 -17.34
N ARG A 454 -4.47 -25.10 -16.86
CA ARG A 454 -4.14 -23.70 -17.09
C ARG A 454 -2.77 -23.42 -17.68
N VAL A 455 -1.93 -24.42 -17.78
CA VAL A 455 -0.55 -24.25 -18.25
C VAL A 455 -0.31 -25.04 -19.54
N GLU A 456 0.07 -24.36 -20.59
CA GLU A 456 0.51 -24.98 -21.84
C GLU A 456 2.02 -25.25 -21.77
N GLY A 457 2.48 -26.35 -22.41
CA GLY A 457 3.90 -26.69 -22.50
C GLY A 457 4.52 -27.22 -21.20
N TYR A 458 3.71 -27.60 -20.19
CA TYR A 458 4.23 -28.09 -18.91
C TYR A 458 5.08 -29.35 -19.06
N GLU A 459 4.66 -30.33 -19.86
CA GLU A 459 5.38 -31.60 -20.02
C GLU A 459 6.76 -31.40 -20.69
N GLU A 460 6.84 -30.51 -21.67
CA GLU A 460 8.10 -30.14 -22.33
C GLU A 460 9.04 -29.44 -21.32
N PHE A 461 8.50 -28.51 -20.55
CA PHE A 461 9.26 -27.82 -19.51
C PHE A 461 9.72 -28.78 -18.41
N ARG A 462 8.87 -29.69 -17.96
CA ARG A 462 9.22 -30.74 -16.99
C ARG A 462 10.35 -31.62 -17.50
N ALA A 463 10.25 -32.07 -18.74
CA ALA A 463 11.32 -32.87 -19.35
C ALA A 463 12.64 -32.08 -19.40
N PHE A 464 12.60 -30.82 -19.82
CA PHE A 464 13.77 -29.95 -19.88
C PHE A 464 14.43 -29.80 -18.48
N VAL A 465 13.68 -29.40 -17.43
CA VAL A 465 14.27 -29.17 -16.11
C VAL A 465 14.77 -30.45 -15.44
N ASN A 466 14.18 -31.61 -15.78
CA ASN A 466 14.64 -32.90 -15.24
C ASN A 466 16.05 -33.28 -15.70
N HIS A 467 16.50 -32.81 -16.86
CA HIS A 467 17.86 -33.04 -17.36
C HIS A 467 18.91 -32.14 -16.70
N LEU A 468 18.52 -31.08 -16.00
CA LEU A 468 19.45 -30.16 -15.37
C LEU A 468 20.12 -30.80 -14.15
N SER A 469 21.39 -30.49 -13.91
CA SER A 469 22.13 -30.85 -12.69
C SER A 469 22.04 -29.72 -11.69
N LEU A 470 21.60 -30.02 -10.46
CA LEU A 470 21.57 -29.01 -9.39
C LEU A 470 22.99 -28.59 -8.98
N ASP A 471 23.96 -29.52 -9.00
CA ASP A 471 25.33 -29.20 -8.63
C ASP A 471 26.03 -28.33 -9.67
N GLU A 472 25.76 -28.53 -10.97
CA GLU A 472 26.24 -27.64 -12.01
C GLU A 472 25.64 -26.26 -11.86
N ILE A 473 24.33 -26.17 -11.58
CA ILE A 473 23.66 -24.89 -11.36
C ILE A 473 24.20 -24.20 -10.11
N ALA A 474 24.44 -24.92 -9.02
CA ALA A 474 25.07 -24.38 -7.82
C ALA A 474 26.46 -23.80 -8.11
N SER A 475 27.24 -24.48 -8.95
CA SER A 475 28.55 -23.98 -9.38
C SER A 475 28.44 -22.71 -10.23
N ILE A 476 27.47 -22.63 -11.16
CA ILE A 476 27.24 -21.47 -12.01
C ILE A 476 26.72 -20.27 -11.23
N THR A 477 25.80 -20.51 -10.30
CA THR A 477 25.12 -19.45 -9.55
C THR A 477 25.83 -19.02 -8.28
N THR A 478 26.76 -19.85 -7.79
CA THR A 478 27.41 -19.79 -6.46
C THR A 478 26.43 -19.92 -5.28
N VAL A 479 25.24 -20.46 -5.54
CA VAL A 479 24.23 -20.74 -4.51
C VAL A 479 24.26 -22.24 -4.20
N GLU A 480 24.46 -22.59 -2.95
CA GLU A 480 24.56 -23.99 -2.53
C GLU A 480 23.29 -24.80 -2.84
N THR A 481 23.46 -26.05 -3.31
CA THR A 481 22.36 -26.95 -3.67
C THR A 481 21.32 -27.10 -2.54
N ASN A 482 21.76 -27.18 -1.30
CA ASN A 482 20.86 -27.32 -0.15
C ASN A 482 20.00 -26.05 0.02
N LEU A 483 20.59 -24.87 -0.14
CA LEU A 483 19.86 -23.61 -0.01
C LEU A 483 18.82 -23.42 -1.13
N ILE A 484 19.13 -23.88 -2.36
CA ILE A 484 18.18 -23.93 -3.47
C ILE A 484 17.00 -24.83 -3.12
N ARG A 485 17.29 -26.01 -2.54
CA ARG A 485 16.27 -26.98 -2.14
C ARG A 485 15.38 -26.45 -1.02
N GLU A 486 15.95 -25.87 0.01
CA GLU A 486 15.22 -25.25 1.12
C GLU A 486 14.30 -24.13 0.61
N ALA A 487 14.78 -23.27 -0.29
CA ALA A 487 13.97 -22.21 -0.88
C ALA A 487 12.80 -22.77 -1.70
N ALA A 488 13.02 -23.78 -2.52
CA ALA A 488 11.96 -24.42 -3.29
C ALA A 488 10.92 -25.09 -2.37
N GLN A 489 11.36 -25.79 -1.35
CA GLN A 489 10.47 -26.41 -0.34
C GLN A 489 9.65 -25.35 0.40
N LEU A 490 10.27 -24.24 0.80
CA LEU A 490 9.55 -23.13 1.45
C LEU A 490 8.47 -22.57 0.54
N ILE A 491 8.77 -22.31 -0.74
CA ILE A 491 7.82 -21.83 -1.74
C ILE A 491 6.68 -22.85 -1.94
N GLY A 492 7.00 -24.12 -2.17
CA GLY A 492 6.05 -25.17 -2.49
C GLY A 492 5.12 -25.55 -1.34
N THR A 493 5.67 -25.69 -0.11
CA THR A 493 4.86 -26.06 1.06
C THR A 493 3.86 -24.97 1.46
N MET A 494 4.22 -23.71 1.27
CA MET A 494 3.32 -22.60 1.59
C MET A 494 2.21 -22.41 0.55
N THR A 495 2.42 -22.80 -0.72
CA THR A 495 1.38 -22.74 -1.74
C THR A 495 0.30 -23.82 -1.57
N ARG A 496 0.64 -24.99 -1.03
CA ARG A 496 -0.29 -26.11 -0.76
C ARG A 496 -1.06 -25.99 0.55
N ARG A 497 -0.58 -25.23 1.53
CA ARG A 497 -1.14 -25.17 2.90
C ARG A 497 -1.68 -23.80 3.26
N THR A 498 -2.39 -23.14 2.35
CA THR A 498 -3.02 -21.85 2.69
C THR A 498 -4.30 -22.07 3.45
N ALA A 499 -4.46 -21.37 4.59
CA ALA A 499 -5.72 -21.28 5.33
C ALA A 499 -6.90 -20.74 4.49
N ASN A 500 -6.64 -20.25 3.27
CA ASN A 500 -7.69 -19.89 2.32
C ASN A 500 -8.52 -21.11 1.90
N GLN A 501 -7.92 -22.30 1.86
CA GLN A 501 -8.63 -23.55 1.60
C GLN A 501 -9.54 -23.95 2.78
N GLU A 502 -9.21 -23.52 4.01
CA GLU A 502 -10.06 -23.70 5.20
C GLU A 502 -11.14 -22.62 5.32
N LEU A 503 -10.83 -21.38 4.85
CA LEU A 503 -11.75 -20.23 4.93
C LEU A 503 -12.78 -20.20 3.78
N VAL A 504 -12.38 -20.62 2.57
CA VAL A 504 -13.23 -20.69 1.38
C VAL A 504 -12.84 -21.97 0.62
N PRO A 505 -13.33 -23.14 1.03
CA PRO A 505 -12.89 -24.43 0.50
C PRO A 505 -13.38 -24.72 -0.94
N GLU A 506 -14.33 -23.96 -1.44
CA GLU A 506 -14.93 -24.12 -2.77
C GLU A 506 -15.40 -22.78 -3.34
N ASP A 507 -15.51 -22.67 -4.68
CA ASP A 507 -16.17 -21.54 -5.31
C ASP A 507 -17.65 -21.53 -4.96
N VAL A 508 -18.15 -20.37 -4.58
CA VAL A 508 -19.57 -20.16 -4.30
C VAL A 508 -20.14 -19.09 -5.21
N LEU A 509 -21.35 -19.32 -5.71
CA LEU A 509 -22.11 -18.35 -6.47
C LEU A 509 -22.80 -17.41 -5.48
N GLU A 510 -22.31 -16.16 -5.37
CA GLU A 510 -23.01 -15.17 -4.57
C GLU A 510 -24.24 -14.63 -5.32
N ILE A 511 -25.39 -14.67 -4.64
CA ILE A 511 -26.68 -14.18 -5.15
C ILE A 511 -27.34 -13.29 -4.10
N HIS A 512 -28.06 -12.26 -4.55
CA HIS A 512 -28.82 -11.42 -3.62
C HIS A 512 -29.93 -12.24 -2.95
N PRO A 513 -30.17 -12.11 -1.62
CA PRO A 513 -31.18 -12.90 -0.92
C PRO A 513 -32.58 -12.83 -1.55
N GLY A 514 -33.02 -11.65 -1.99
CA GLY A 514 -34.31 -11.47 -2.66
C GLY A 514 -34.43 -12.25 -3.97
N ASP A 515 -33.36 -12.33 -4.77
CA ASP A 515 -33.36 -13.10 -6.02
C ASP A 515 -33.33 -14.60 -5.74
N ALA A 516 -32.58 -15.04 -4.73
CA ALA A 516 -32.56 -16.44 -4.30
C ALA A 516 -33.93 -16.90 -3.77
N ASP A 517 -34.63 -16.05 -3.03
CA ASP A 517 -35.96 -16.35 -2.51
C ASP A 517 -37.02 -16.40 -3.63
N GLN A 518 -36.91 -15.54 -4.67
CA GLN A 518 -37.78 -15.59 -5.86
C GLN A 518 -37.62 -16.91 -6.65
N GLU A 519 -36.38 -17.40 -6.74
CA GLU A 519 -36.05 -18.64 -7.44
C GLU A 519 -36.17 -19.89 -6.54
N ASN A 520 -36.61 -19.74 -5.28
CA ASN A 520 -36.70 -20.78 -4.26
C ASN A 520 -35.39 -21.53 -4.01
N ILE A 521 -34.25 -20.81 -4.02
CA ILE A 521 -32.91 -21.36 -3.81
C ILE A 521 -32.51 -21.15 -2.35
N ALA A 522 -32.12 -22.23 -1.67
CA ALA A 522 -31.61 -22.18 -0.31
C ALA A 522 -30.12 -21.77 -0.27
N ASP A 523 -29.69 -21.21 0.87
CA ASP A 523 -28.25 -20.94 1.10
C ASP A 523 -27.51 -22.28 1.22
N GLY A 524 -26.40 -22.42 0.49
CA GLY A 524 -25.65 -23.68 0.42
C GLY A 524 -26.17 -24.70 -0.60
N GLU A 525 -27.26 -24.42 -1.31
CA GLU A 525 -27.80 -25.31 -2.34
C GLU A 525 -26.93 -25.36 -3.57
N GLN A 526 -26.80 -26.53 -4.20
CA GLN A 526 -26.18 -26.67 -5.50
C GLN A 526 -27.17 -26.33 -6.62
N VAL A 527 -26.78 -25.43 -7.51
CA VAL A 527 -27.58 -25.03 -8.67
C VAL A 527 -26.82 -25.26 -9.95
N ASN A 528 -27.53 -25.38 -11.05
CA ASN A 528 -26.96 -25.41 -12.38
C ASN A 528 -26.94 -23.98 -12.95
N LEU A 529 -25.76 -23.47 -13.24
CA LEU A 529 -25.56 -22.15 -13.87
C LEU A 529 -25.29 -22.35 -15.35
N GLU A 530 -26.18 -21.89 -16.19
CA GLU A 530 -26.14 -22.08 -17.64
C GLU A 530 -25.96 -20.77 -18.38
N SER A 531 -25.09 -20.76 -19.38
CA SER A 531 -24.98 -19.71 -20.39
C SER A 531 -25.22 -20.29 -21.77
N ARG A 532 -25.22 -19.45 -22.81
CA ARG A 532 -25.26 -19.93 -24.22
C ARG A 532 -24.06 -20.81 -24.60
N TRP A 533 -23.02 -20.87 -23.78
CA TRP A 533 -21.76 -21.53 -24.08
C TRP A 533 -21.56 -22.83 -23.33
N GLY A 534 -22.24 -23.01 -22.23
CA GLY A 534 -22.14 -24.20 -21.40
C GLY A 534 -22.83 -24.07 -20.07
N SER A 535 -22.70 -25.10 -19.24
CA SER A 535 -23.24 -25.13 -17.90
C SER A 535 -22.24 -25.68 -16.88
N ILE A 536 -22.38 -25.22 -15.65
CA ILE A 536 -21.58 -25.66 -14.50
C ILE A 536 -22.50 -25.87 -13.30
N GLN A 537 -22.08 -26.75 -12.39
CA GLN A 537 -22.70 -26.87 -11.08
C GLN A 537 -21.92 -26.06 -10.04
N VAL A 538 -22.62 -25.29 -9.24
CA VAL A 538 -22.00 -24.41 -8.24
C VAL A 538 -22.91 -24.28 -7.03
N LYS A 539 -22.30 -24.16 -5.85
CA LYS A 539 -22.98 -23.95 -4.60
C LYS A 539 -23.34 -22.49 -4.40
N VAL A 540 -24.55 -22.22 -3.96
CA VAL A 540 -25.05 -20.85 -3.76
C VAL A 540 -24.70 -20.34 -2.37
N LYS A 541 -24.37 -19.05 -2.31
CA LYS A 541 -24.25 -18.27 -1.08
C LYS A 541 -25.10 -17.01 -1.16
N LYS A 542 -26.06 -16.87 -0.28
CA LYS A 542 -26.86 -15.64 -0.19
C LYS A 542 -26.01 -14.49 0.36
N SER A 543 -25.87 -13.41 -0.39
CA SER A 543 -24.98 -12.29 -0.07
C SER A 543 -25.62 -10.95 -0.39
N ARG A 544 -25.73 -10.06 0.60
CA ARG A 544 -26.17 -8.67 0.39
C ARG A 544 -25.11 -7.77 -0.25
N ARG A 545 -23.92 -8.32 -0.55
CA ARG A 545 -22.86 -7.59 -1.26
C ARG A 545 -23.14 -7.47 -2.76
N ILE A 546 -24.06 -8.30 -3.27
CA ILE A 546 -24.44 -8.37 -4.67
C ILE A 546 -25.74 -7.61 -4.88
N ALA A 547 -25.81 -6.80 -5.93
CA ALA A 547 -27.02 -6.09 -6.31
C ALA A 547 -28.10 -7.06 -6.83
N PRO A 548 -29.40 -6.82 -6.59
CA PRO A 548 -30.49 -7.61 -7.20
C PRO A 548 -30.33 -7.73 -8.73
N GLY A 549 -30.61 -8.90 -9.27
CA GLY A 549 -30.44 -9.21 -10.70
C GLY A 549 -29.00 -9.48 -11.13
N THR A 550 -28.04 -9.53 -10.20
CA THR A 550 -26.64 -9.80 -10.47
C THR A 550 -26.16 -11.03 -9.71
N LEU A 551 -25.28 -11.80 -10.34
CA LEU A 551 -24.60 -12.95 -9.75
C LEU A 551 -23.10 -12.72 -9.75
N PHE A 552 -22.40 -13.18 -8.72
CA PHE A 552 -20.94 -13.13 -8.67
C PHE A 552 -20.38 -14.53 -8.42
N LEU A 553 -19.45 -14.95 -9.26
CA LEU A 553 -18.73 -16.22 -9.14
C LEU A 553 -17.24 -15.95 -9.31
N SER A 554 -16.42 -16.50 -8.42
CA SER A 554 -14.98 -16.43 -8.52
C SER A 554 -14.45 -17.45 -9.54
N PHE A 555 -13.19 -17.30 -9.96
CA PHE A 555 -12.49 -18.23 -10.85
C PHE A 555 -11.39 -18.99 -10.09
N HIS A 556 -11.58 -19.19 -8.80
CA HIS A 556 -10.49 -19.62 -7.92
C HIS A 556 -10.28 -21.14 -7.89
N TYR A 557 -11.35 -21.90 -8.05
CA TYR A 557 -11.31 -23.36 -7.96
C TYR A 557 -11.57 -24.03 -9.31
N PRO A 558 -10.69 -24.97 -9.72
CA PRO A 558 -10.82 -25.67 -10.99
C PRO A 558 -12.06 -26.55 -11.07
N GLU A 559 -12.52 -27.11 -9.95
CA GLU A 559 -13.68 -28.01 -9.88
C GLU A 559 -14.97 -27.34 -10.32
N THR A 560 -15.07 -26.02 -10.21
CA THR A 560 -16.26 -25.25 -10.64
C THR A 560 -16.32 -25.09 -12.15
N HIS A 561 -15.19 -25.24 -12.86
CA HIS A 561 -15.09 -25.12 -14.33
C HIS A 561 -15.73 -23.84 -14.90
N THR A 562 -15.61 -22.72 -14.21
CA THR A 562 -16.29 -21.45 -14.54
C THR A 562 -16.06 -20.99 -15.99
N ASN A 563 -14.94 -21.37 -16.60
CA ASN A 563 -14.65 -21.07 -18.00
C ASN A 563 -15.60 -21.73 -18.99
N ARG A 564 -16.34 -22.79 -18.61
CA ARG A 564 -17.30 -23.45 -19.50
C ARG A 564 -18.51 -22.58 -19.82
N ILE A 565 -18.82 -21.61 -18.97
CA ILE A 565 -19.94 -20.68 -19.19
C ILE A 565 -19.50 -19.35 -19.83
N THR A 566 -18.20 -19.15 -20.04
CA THR A 566 -17.66 -17.97 -20.72
C THR A 566 -17.57 -18.18 -22.22
N GLY A 567 -17.85 -17.15 -23.03
CA GLY A 567 -17.86 -17.28 -24.48
C GLY A 567 -16.46 -17.25 -25.12
N PRO A 568 -16.35 -17.71 -26.37
CA PRO A 568 -15.11 -17.69 -27.13
C PRO A 568 -14.74 -16.29 -27.67
N HIS A 569 -15.49 -15.26 -27.27
CA HIS A 569 -15.21 -13.91 -27.70
C HIS A 569 -13.94 -13.39 -27.02
N LEU A 570 -12.92 -13.25 -27.83
CA LEU A 570 -11.65 -12.68 -27.41
C LEU A 570 -11.60 -11.21 -27.85
N ASP A 571 -11.04 -10.37 -27.01
CA ASP A 571 -10.68 -9.01 -27.43
C ASP A 571 -9.75 -9.08 -28.66
N PRO A 572 -10.04 -8.37 -29.75
CA PRO A 572 -9.31 -8.51 -31.01
C PRO A 572 -7.81 -8.25 -30.88
N GLN A 573 -7.40 -7.40 -29.96
CA GLN A 573 -6.00 -7.00 -29.77
C GLN A 573 -5.30 -7.76 -28.64
N SER A 574 -5.93 -7.87 -27.48
CA SER A 574 -5.35 -8.52 -26.30
C SER A 574 -5.64 -10.01 -26.21
N LYS A 575 -6.57 -10.54 -27.05
CA LYS A 575 -7.06 -11.92 -26.99
C LYS A 575 -7.65 -12.32 -25.63
N CYS A 576 -7.97 -11.34 -24.77
CA CYS A 576 -8.55 -11.57 -23.47
C CYS A 576 -10.00 -12.06 -23.61
N PRO A 577 -10.38 -13.18 -23.00
CA PRO A 577 -11.77 -13.62 -22.96
C PRO A 577 -12.66 -12.65 -22.19
N GLN A 578 -13.92 -12.57 -22.55
CA GLN A 578 -14.90 -11.68 -21.92
C GLN A 578 -15.38 -12.26 -20.58
N TYR A 579 -14.55 -12.17 -19.53
CA TYR A 579 -14.85 -12.73 -18.20
C TYR A 579 -15.76 -11.85 -17.33
N LYS A 580 -15.91 -10.57 -17.64
CA LYS A 580 -16.47 -9.59 -16.70
C LYS A 580 -18.00 -9.53 -16.66
N ALA A 581 -18.66 -9.96 -17.71
CA ALA A 581 -20.12 -10.05 -17.74
C ALA A 581 -20.57 -11.13 -18.72
N VAL A 582 -21.23 -12.16 -18.22
CA VAL A 582 -21.81 -13.23 -19.01
C VAL A 582 -23.29 -13.32 -18.65
N ALA A 583 -24.18 -13.36 -19.64
CA ALA A 583 -25.58 -13.63 -19.41
C ALA A 583 -25.77 -15.10 -19.04
N VAL A 584 -26.31 -15.36 -17.85
CA VAL A 584 -26.50 -16.70 -17.31
C VAL A 584 -27.94 -16.90 -16.85
N ARG A 585 -28.37 -18.16 -16.81
CA ARG A 585 -29.63 -18.59 -16.28
C ARG A 585 -29.38 -19.56 -15.12
N LEU A 586 -30.07 -19.35 -14.00
CA LEU A 586 -30.10 -20.28 -12.87
C LEU A 586 -31.14 -21.35 -13.13
N GLN A 587 -30.77 -22.59 -12.87
CA GLN A 587 -31.69 -23.71 -12.83
C GLN A 587 -31.52 -24.43 -11.48
N PRO A 588 -32.51 -24.39 -10.58
CA PRO A 588 -32.49 -25.22 -9.37
C PRO A 588 -32.33 -26.68 -9.77
N ASN A 589 -31.51 -27.43 -9.06
CA ASN A 589 -31.44 -28.87 -9.25
C ASN A 589 -32.82 -29.46 -8.85
N LYS A 590 -33.66 -29.81 -9.83
CA LYS A 590 -34.83 -30.61 -9.55
C LYS A 590 -34.34 -32.00 -9.13
N SER A 591 -34.40 -32.28 -7.83
CA SER A 591 -34.20 -33.61 -7.25
C SER A 591 -35.22 -34.58 -7.82
#